data_d7bf23d317b65d7fe8eeb7dbbfaf42ca
#
_entry.id   d7bf23d317b65d7fe8eeb7dbbfaf42ca
#
_cell.length_a   1.000
_cell.length_b   1.000
_cell.length_c   1.000
_cell.angle_alpha   90.00
_cell.angle_beta   90.00
_cell.angle_gamma   90.00
#
_symmetry.space_group_name_H-M   'P 1'
#
loop_
_entity.id
_entity.type
_entity.pdbx_description
1 polymer ?
#
loop_
_entity_poly.entity_id
_entity_poly.type
_entity_poly.pdbx_seq_one_letter_code
_entity_poly.pdbx_strand_id
1 'polypeptide(L)'
;MMPFVGELSAIAAAACWVVTAMVLAAAGRQVGATVVNATRIWLALLILLIVHRLLIGEWWPQLTTMSWWCLGASGVIGLTIGDQFLYRALVDAGPRISTLVMTVAPALTALLAWPVLDEPMTWLAITGMLLTLGGIAWVVVERGQDTKGRTYPNPARGIVFSLLGGAGQAIGLVLAKLGMGEFGAADSVGPWSATLVRMLFGGIGATVLFVMLCAGWFTESDAQDDPEQSASLSRSKVFTCILIGAIFGPVLGVWLGLVSIERIDAGVAATLMSLSPIFILPVARIVEREHISTRAVFGAVLAVIGVAVLVLSTSSASPDDQDEGVNTAGRSSSGWTSTGASPFLKTRAIAPDSAMSSS
;
A
#
# COMPACT_ATOMS: atom_id res chain seq x y z
N MET A 1 -8.04 12.58 20.65
CA MET A 1 -7.92 11.98 19.29
C MET A 1 -9.04 10.98 19.10
N MET A 2 -9.61 10.84 17.89
CA MET A 2 -10.59 9.77 17.66
C MET A 2 -9.85 8.41 17.71
N PRO A 3 -10.29 7.46 18.52
CA PRO A 3 -9.73 6.12 18.51
C PRO A 3 -9.96 5.47 17.13
N PHE A 4 -9.10 4.54 16.72
CA PHE A 4 -9.23 3.72 15.50
C PHE A 4 -9.17 4.48 14.15
N VAL A 5 -8.60 5.68 14.08
CA VAL A 5 -8.45 6.41 12.79
C VAL A 5 -7.55 5.65 11.82
N GLY A 6 -6.47 5.04 12.32
CA GLY A 6 -5.55 4.26 11.50
C GLY A 6 -6.23 3.04 10.86
N GLU A 7 -6.95 2.27 11.66
CA GLU A 7 -7.67 1.06 11.24
C GLU A 7 -8.81 1.39 10.28
N LEU A 8 -9.62 2.41 10.61
CA LEU A 8 -10.70 2.86 9.74
C LEU A 8 -10.20 3.38 8.40
N SER A 9 -9.06 4.07 8.39
CA SER A 9 -8.42 4.55 7.16
C SER A 9 -7.93 3.37 6.30
N ALA A 10 -7.34 2.32 6.89
CA ALA A 10 -6.94 1.12 6.15
C ALA A 10 -8.14 0.40 5.52
N ILE A 11 -9.23 0.24 6.28
CA ILE A 11 -10.48 -0.38 5.80
C ILE A 11 -11.10 0.45 4.68
N ALA A 12 -11.14 1.78 4.83
CA ALA A 12 -11.63 2.69 3.79
C ALA A 12 -10.74 2.64 2.53
N ALA A 13 -9.42 2.54 2.68
CA ALA A 13 -8.50 2.33 1.57
C ALA A 13 -8.81 1.03 0.82
N ALA A 14 -9.04 -0.08 1.54
CA ALA A 14 -9.42 -1.34 0.93
C ALA A 14 -10.72 -1.23 0.09
N ALA A 15 -11.73 -0.50 0.59
CA ALA A 15 -12.97 -0.24 -0.16
C ALA A 15 -12.71 0.62 -1.41
N CYS A 16 -11.85 1.65 -1.32
CA CYS A 16 -11.43 2.46 -2.46
C CYS A 16 -10.74 1.63 -3.54
N TRP A 17 -9.90 0.66 -3.15
CA TRP A 17 -9.24 -0.24 -4.07
C TRP A 17 -10.22 -1.14 -4.85
N VAL A 18 -11.34 -1.55 -4.23
CA VAL A 18 -12.40 -2.31 -4.93
C VAL A 18 -13.02 -1.47 -6.04
N VAL A 19 -13.40 -0.22 -5.75
CA VAL A 19 -13.95 0.70 -6.76
C VAL A 19 -12.96 0.87 -7.90
N THR A 20 -11.69 1.13 -7.56
CA THR A 20 -10.60 1.29 -8.53
C THR A 20 -10.44 0.07 -9.41
N ALA A 21 -10.38 -1.14 -8.83
CA ALA A 21 -10.20 -2.38 -9.57
C ALA A 21 -11.33 -2.59 -10.60
N MET A 22 -12.58 -2.31 -10.22
CA MET A 22 -13.74 -2.48 -11.11
C MET A 22 -13.70 -1.53 -12.31
N VAL A 23 -13.48 -0.23 -12.08
CA VAL A 23 -13.51 0.76 -13.16
C VAL A 23 -12.29 0.66 -14.07
N LEU A 24 -11.10 0.35 -13.50
CA LEU A 24 -9.89 0.21 -14.28
C LEU A 24 -9.82 -1.09 -15.08
N ALA A 25 -10.44 -2.19 -14.60
CA ALA A 25 -10.58 -3.41 -15.39
C ALA A 25 -11.39 -3.15 -16.68
N ALA A 26 -12.42 -2.32 -16.61
CA ALA A 26 -13.22 -1.95 -17.77
C ALA A 26 -12.41 -1.07 -18.77
N ALA A 27 -11.67 -0.06 -18.27
CA ALA A 27 -10.85 0.81 -19.08
C ALA A 27 -9.63 0.08 -19.68
N GLY A 28 -8.97 -0.77 -18.88
CA GLY A 28 -7.76 -1.51 -19.29
C GLY A 28 -7.98 -2.44 -20.47
N ARG A 29 -9.17 -3.04 -20.56
CA ARG A 29 -9.55 -3.85 -21.74
C ARG A 29 -9.66 -3.07 -23.03
N GLN A 30 -9.84 -1.73 -22.98
CA GLN A 30 -10.02 -0.88 -24.15
C GLN A 30 -8.71 -0.21 -24.63
N VAL A 31 -7.88 0.22 -23.70
CA VAL A 31 -6.70 1.06 -24.00
C VAL A 31 -5.38 0.48 -23.46
N GLY A 32 -5.44 -0.71 -22.87
CA GLY A 32 -4.26 -1.37 -22.29
C GLY A 32 -3.98 -0.95 -20.83
N ALA A 33 -3.47 -1.88 -20.04
CA ALA A 33 -3.23 -1.69 -18.61
C ALA A 33 -2.16 -0.62 -18.32
N THR A 34 -1.07 -0.61 -19.10
CA THR A 34 0.05 0.34 -18.91
C THR A 34 -0.37 1.78 -19.20
N VAL A 35 -1.18 2.00 -20.26
CA VAL A 35 -1.74 3.34 -20.57
C VAL A 35 -2.65 3.82 -19.46
N VAL A 36 -3.53 2.95 -18.97
CA VAL A 36 -4.44 3.27 -17.86
C VAL A 36 -3.64 3.60 -16.60
N ASN A 37 -2.62 2.82 -16.26
CA ASN A 37 -1.79 3.05 -15.09
C ASN A 37 -1.06 4.41 -15.15
N ALA A 38 -0.36 4.68 -16.24
CA ALA A 38 0.33 5.95 -16.43
C ALA A 38 -0.64 7.14 -16.37
N THR A 39 -1.76 7.08 -17.11
CA THR A 39 -2.74 8.16 -17.18
C THR A 39 -3.37 8.44 -15.81
N ARG A 40 -3.75 7.40 -15.04
CA ARG A 40 -4.35 7.59 -13.72
C ARG A 40 -3.39 8.22 -12.72
N ILE A 41 -2.08 7.88 -12.76
CA ILE A 41 -1.08 8.43 -11.84
C ILE A 41 -0.88 9.92 -12.11
N TRP A 42 -0.73 10.33 -13.39
CA TRP A 42 -0.60 11.73 -13.74
C TRP A 42 -1.85 12.56 -13.42
N LEU A 43 -3.03 11.98 -13.68
CA LEU A 43 -4.29 12.62 -13.33
C LEU A 43 -4.43 12.78 -11.81
N ALA A 44 -4.05 11.76 -11.05
CA ALA A 44 -4.01 11.83 -9.59
C ALA A 44 -3.01 12.87 -9.08
N LEU A 45 -1.83 12.95 -9.69
CA LEU A 45 -0.84 13.97 -9.35
C LEU A 45 -1.39 15.38 -9.54
N LEU A 46 -2.10 15.64 -10.66
CA LEU A 46 -2.74 16.93 -10.91
C LEU A 46 -3.80 17.26 -9.83
N ILE A 47 -4.66 16.30 -9.51
CA ILE A 47 -5.67 16.45 -8.46
C ILE A 47 -5.00 16.72 -7.12
N LEU A 48 -3.97 15.95 -6.76
CA LEU A 48 -3.26 16.08 -5.50
C LEU A 48 -2.51 17.42 -5.38
N LEU A 49 -1.96 17.95 -6.46
CA LEU A 49 -1.36 19.30 -6.47
C LEU A 49 -2.40 20.37 -6.12
N ILE A 50 -3.59 20.28 -6.70
CA ILE A 50 -4.68 21.20 -6.41
C ILE A 50 -5.14 21.06 -4.95
N VAL A 51 -5.36 19.83 -4.49
CA VAL A 51 -5.78 19.54 -3.11
C VAL A 51 -4.71 20.02 -2.11
N HIS A 52 -3.44 19.75 -2.37
CA HIS A 52 -2.32 20.18 -1.53
C HIS A 52 -2.27 21.71 -1.42
N ARG A 53 -2.45 22.43 -2.54
CA ARG A 53 -2.52 23.89 -2.55
C ARG A 53 -3.70 24.43 -1.75
N LEU A 54 -4.86 23.77 -1.82
CA LEU A 54 -6.06 24.21 -1.13
C LEU A 54 -6.03 23.92 0.37
N LEU A 55 -5.48 22.76 0.79
CA LEU A 55 -5.48 22.35 2.19
C LEU A 55 -4.27 22.84 2.98
N ILE A 56 -3.09 22.86 2.35
CA ILE A 56 -1.81 23.18 3.01
C ILE A 56 -1.36 24.62 2.70
N GLY A 57 -1.86 25.19 1.60
CA GLY A 57 -1.52 26.56 1.20
C GLY A 57 -0.26 26.66 0.33
N GLU A 58 0.44 25.56 0.09
CA GLU A 58 1.65 25.48 -0.72
C GLU A 58 1.43 24.58 -1.93
N TRP A 59 2.15 24.86 -3.04
CA TRP A 59 2.13 23.97 -4.20
C TRP A 59 2.99 22.73 -4.00
N TRP A 60 4.03 22.85 -3.17
CA TRP A 60 5.06 21.84 -3.02
C TRP A 60 5.45 21.67 -1.55
N PRO A 61 5.58 20.45 -1.05
CA PRO A 61 5.92 20.22 0.34
C PRO A 61 7.39 20.55 0.62
N GLN A 62 7.64 21.15 1.79
CA GLN A 62 8.98 21.31 2.33
C GLN A 62 9.39 20.01 3.02
N LEU A 63 10.37 19.31 2.47
CA LEU A 63 10.78 17.98 2.93
C LEU A 63 12.28 17.92 3.18
N THR A 64 12.67 17.07 4.12
CA THR A 64 14.08 16.72 4.29
C THR A 64 14.59 15.91 3.10
N THR A 65 15.91 15.92 2.88
CA THR A 65 16.52 15.11 1.82
C THR A 65 16.19 13.61 1.98
N MET A 66 16.17 13.12 3.21
CA MET A 66 15.82 11.73 3.52
C MET A 66 14.38 11.40 3.12
N SER A 67 13.42 12.27 3.48
CA SER A 67 12.00 12.11 3.10
C SER A 67 11.81 12.09 1.58
N TRP A 68 12.53 12.96 0.83
CA TRP A 68 12.51 12.97 -0.63
C TRP A 68 12.95 11.63 -1.22
N TRP A 69 14.07 11.07 -0.75
CA TRP A 69 14.58 9.80 -1.27
C TRP A 69 13.70 8.63 -0.88
N CYS A 70 13.25 8.55 0.37
CA CYS A 70 12.41 7.46 0.84
C CYS A 70 11.04 7.46 0.15
N LEU A 71 10.36 8.61 0.07
CA LEU A 71 9.07 8.74 -0.58
C LEU A 71 9.17 8.56 -2.10
N GLY A 72 10.25 9.08 -2.71
CA GLY A 72 10.54 8.89 -4.13
C GLY A 72 10.77 7.42 -4.48
N ALA A 73 11.66 6.75 -3.76
CA ALA A 73 11.91 5.32 -3.92
C ALA A 73 10.64 4.49 -3.67
N SER A 74 9.85 4.84 -2.64
CA SER A 74 8.55 4.24 -2.37
C SER A 74 7.58 4.35 -3.55
N GLY A 75 7.53 5.51 -4.22
CA GLY A 75 6.71 5.73 -5.41
C GLY A 75 7.15 4.87 -6.59
N VAL A 76 8.46 4.83 -6.88
CA VAL A 76 9.00 4.01 -7.99
C VAL A 76 8.84 2.51 -7.70
N ILE A 77 9.25 2.05 -6.51
CA ILE A 77 9.24 0.61 -6.20
C ILE A 77 7.80 0.10 -6.04
N GLY A 78 6.95 0.81 -5.29
CA GLY A 78 5.58 0.38 -5.04
C GLY A 78 4.66 0.59 -6.25
N LEU A 79 4.55 1.84 -6.75
CA LEU A 79 3.54 2.25 -7.72
C LEU A 79 3.95 2.01 -9.19
N THR A 80 5.27 1.95 -9.49
CA THR A 80 5.73 1.63 -10.84
C THR A 80 6.08 0.16 -10.95
N ILE A 81 7.10 -0.30 -10.23
CA ILE A 81 7.65 -1.65 -10.38
C ILE A 81 6.68 -2.68 -9.80
N GLY A 82 6.16 -2.46 -8.59
CA GLY A 82 5.23 -3.37 -7.92
C GLY A 82 3.92 -3.55 -8.70
N ASP A 83 3.30 -2.45 -9.14
CA ASP A 83 2.08 -2.50 -9.96
C ASP A 83 2.33 -3.17 -11.31
N GLN A 84 3.48 -2.92 -11.95
CA GLN A 84 3.79 -3.56 -13.23
C GLN A 84 3.93 -5.08 -13.10
N PHE A 85 4.59 -5.56 -12.06
CA PHE A 85 4.66 -6.99 -11.78
C PHE A 85 3.28 -7.59 -11.50
N LEU A 86 2.43 -6.88 -10.74
CA LEU A 86 1.06 -7.31 -10.49
C LEU A 86 0.25 -7.43 -11.79
N TYR A 87 0.32 -6.44 -12.69
CA TYR A 87 -0.41 -6.50 -13.96
C TYR A 87 0.07 -7.65 -14.84
N ARG A 88 1.37 -7.91 -14.92
CA ARG A 88 1.92 -9.07 -15.63
C ARG A 88 1.49 -10.39 -15.00
N ALA A 89 1.46 -10.46 -13.68
CA ALA A 89 0.97 -11.63 -12.98
C ALA A 89 -0.50 -11.94 -13.31
N LEU A 90 -1.34 -10.88 -13.38
CA LEU A 90 -2.76 -11.03 -13.75
C LEU A 90 -2.94 -11.61 -15.15
N VAL A 91 -2.06 -11.26 -16.08
CA VAL A 91 -2.06 -11.81 -17.47
C VAL A 91 -1.56 -13.25 -17.48
N ASP A 92 -0.45 -13.55 -16.80
CA ASP A 92 0.26 -14.83 -16.88
C ASP A 92 -0.39 -15.96 -16.07
N ALA A 93 -0.91 -15.67 -14.87
CA ALA A 93 -1.48 -16.65 -13.95
C ALA A 93 -2.98 -16.42 -13.66
N GLY A 94 -3.51 -15.30 -14.14
CA GLY A 94 -4.88 -14.90 -13.90
C GLY A 94 -5.15 -14.27 -12.54
N PRO A 95 -6.30 -13.59 -12.40
CA PRO A 95 -6.60 -12.81 -11.19
C PRO A 95 -6.62 -13.65 -9.92
N ARG A 96 -7.10 -14.90 -9.99
CA ARG A 96 -7.22 -15.80 -8.85
C ARG A 96 -5.86 -16.10 -8.20
N ILE A 97 -4.93 -16.64 -9.00
CA ILE A 97 -3.60 -17.04 -8.49
C ILE A 97 -2.82 -15.79 -8.07
N SER A 98 -2.87 -14.74 -8.88
CA SER A 98 -2.15 -13.50 -8.59
C SER A 98 -2.62 -12.84 -7.29
N THR A 99 -3.93 -12.69 -7.06
CA THR A 99 -4.45 -12.11 -5.82
C THR A 99 -4.19 -13.00 -4.61
N LEU A 100 -4.25 -14.34 -4.76
CA LEU A 100 -3.90 -15.27 -3.69
C LEU A 100 -2.43 -15.11 -3.28
N VAL A 101 -1.51 -15.07 -4.24
CA VAL A 101 -0.08 -14.92 -3.95
C VAL A 101 0.23 -13.52 -3.37
N MET A 102 -0.49 -12.48 -3.82
CA MET A 102 -0.38 -11.12 -3.28
C MET A 102 -0.77 -11.02 -1.79
N THR A 103 -1.52 -11.97 -1.23
CA THR A 103 -1.79 -11.99 0.22
C THR A 103 -0.54 -12.17 1.08
N VAL A 104 0.61 -12.48 0.47
CA VAL A 104 1.90 -12.49 1.16
C VAL A 104 2.42 -11.06 1.46
N ALA A 105 1.96 -10.04 0.73
CA ALA A 105 2.46 -8.67 0.85
C ALA A 105 2.35 -8.10 2.29
N PRO A 106 1.24 -8.24 3.03
CA PRO A 106 1.16 -7.79 4.42
C PRO A 106 2.18 -8.47 5.35
N ALA A 107 2.39 -9.78 5.17
CA ALA A 107 3.38 -10.51 5.96
C ALA A 107 4.81 -10.03 5.65
N LEU A 108 5.13 -9.76 4.38
CA LEU A 108 6.40 -9.14 3.99
C LEU A 108 6.53 -7.71 4.53
N THR A 109 5.44 -6.93 4.56
CA THR A 109 5.44 -5.58 5.15
C THR A 109 5.78 -5.65 6.63
N ALA A 110 5.12 -6.51 7.40
CA ALA A 110 5.40 -6.68 8.82
C ALA A 110 6.83 -7.15 9.09
N LEU A 111 7.31 -8.13 8.29
CA LEU A 111 8.68 -8.65 8.40
C LEU A 111 9.73 -7.58 8.10
N LEU A 112 9.49 -6.69 7.14
CA LEU A 112 10.38 -5.58 6.80
C LEU A 112 10.26 -4.41 7.79
N ALA A 113 9.07 -4.13 8.30
CA ALA A 113 8.81 -3.06 9.25
C ALA A 113 9.50 -3.31 10.59
N TRP A 114 9.55 -4.55 11.03
CA TRP A 114 10.20 -4.92 12.29
C TRP A 114 11.65 -4.40 12.40
N PRO A 115 12.62 -4.73 11.52
CA PRO A 115 13.99 -4.22 11.63
C PRO A 115 14.20 -2.80 11.08
N VAL A 116 13.30 -2.26 10.24
CA VAL A 116 13.48 -0.97 9.57
C VAL A 116 12.80 0.17 10.33
N LEU A 117 11.66 -0.13 10.94
CA LEU A 117 10.82 0.85 11.64
C LEU A 117 10.75 0.59 13.16
N ASP A 118 11.49 -0.43 13.65
CA ASP A 118 11.46 -0.88 15.05
C ASP A 118 10.03 -1.23 15.56
N GLU A 119 9.15 -1.69 14.63
CA GLU A 119 7.77 -2.08 14.97
C GLU A 119 7.73 -3.49 15.58
N PRO A 120 7.34 -3.64 16.86
CA PRO A 120 7.34 -4.95 17.50
C PRO A 120 6.22 -5.84 16.95
N MET A 121 6.54 -7.08 16.64
CA MET A 121 5.53 -8.08 16.25
C MET A 121 5.00 -8.80 17.49
N THR A 122 3.86 -8.38 17.99
CA THR A 122 3.21 -9.09 19.11
C THR A 122 2.57 -10.41 18.62
N TRP A 123 2.52 -11.42 19.50
CA TRP A 123 1.85 -12.70 19.17
C TRP A 123 0.38 -12.52 18.79
N LEU A 124 -0.28 -11.53 19.37
CA LEU A 124 -1.67 -11.19 19.08
C LEU A 124 -1.79 -10.62 17.65
N ALA A 125 -0.88 -9.73 17.25
CA ALA A 125 -0.82 -9.17 15.88
C ALA A 125 -0.54 -10.28 14.84
N ILE A 126 0.43 -11.17 15.11
CA ILE A 126 0.72 -12.31 14.25
C ILE A 126 -0.50 -13.21 14.07
N THR A 127 -1.19 -13.54 15.18
CA THR A 127 -2.39 -14.39 15.12
C THR A 127 -3.51 -13.73 14.32
N GLY A 128 -3.79 -12.44 14.58
CA GLY A 128 -4.79 -11.68 13.84
C GLY A 128 -4.46 -11.58 12.34
N MET A 129 -3.19 -11.35 12.01
CA MET A 129 -2.71 -11.34 10.62
C MET A 129 -2.92 -12.69 9.92
N LEU A 130 -2.53 -13.80 10.55
CA LEU A 130 -2.69 -15.13 9.99
C LEU A 130 -4.16 -15.50 9.79
N LEU A 131 -5.04 -15.16 10.74
CA LEU A 131 -6.49 -15.38 10.61
C LEU A 131 -7.07 -14.54 9.46
N THR A 132 -6.70 -13.26 9.37
CA THR A 132 -7.18 -12.36 8.31
C THR A 132 -6.72 -12.85 6.94
N LEU A 133 -5.42 -13.09 6.76
CA LEU A 133 -4.87 -13.53 5.49
C LEU A 133 -5.36 -14.93 5.10
N GLY A 134 -5.49 -15.84 6.07
CA GLY A 134 -6.08 -17.16 5.87
C GLY A 134 -7.53 -17.09 5.40
N GLY A 135 -8.34 -16.23 6.02
CA GLY A 135 -9.73 -15.99 5.62
C GLY A 135 -9.83 -15.39 4.20
N ILE A 136 -8.98 -14.40 3.87
CA ILE A 136 -8.91 -13.81 2.53
C ILE A 136 -8.49 -14.86 1.50
N ALA A 137 -7.43 -15.62 1.78
CA ALA A 137 -6.96 -16.69 0.91
C ALA A 137 -8.07 -17.73 0.63
N TRP A 138 -8.83 -18.09 1.67
CA TRP A 138 -9.97 -18.99 1.53
C TRP A 138 -11.03 -18.44 0.59
N VAL A 139 -11.44 -17.18 0.74
CA VAL A 139 -12.39 -16.48 -0.14
C VAL A 139 -11.90 -16.47 -1.58
N VAL A 140 -10.64 -16.14 -1.81
CA VAL A 140 -10.05 -16.07 -3.17
C VAL A 140 -9.99 -17.46 -3.82
N VAL A 141 -9.64 -18.50 -3.07
CA VAL A 141 -9.62 -19.88 -3.57
C VAL A 141 -11.01 -20.36 -3.94
N GLU A 142 -12.01 -20.08 -3.12
CA GLU A 142 -13.39 -20.50 -3.36
C GLU A 142 -14.00 -19.86 -4.61
N ARG A 143 -13.85 -18.53 -4.76
CA ARG A 143 -14.33 -17.79 -5.94
C ARG A 143 -13.73 -18.28 -7.27
N GLY A 144 -12.53 -18.81 -7.23
CA GLY A 144 -11.87 -19.25 -8.46
C GLY A 144 -12.39 -20.57 -9.02
N GLN A 145 -13.36 -21.25 -8.38
CA GLN A 145 -13.96 -22.48 -8.93
C GLN A 145 -14.92 -22.18 -10.10
N ASP A 146 -15.42 -20.96 -10.21
CA ASP A 146 -16.37 -20.55 -11.27
C ASP A 146 -15.73 -20.19 -12.61
N THR A 147 -14.38 -20.03 -12.67
CA THR A 147 -13.65 -19.73 -13.91
C THR A 147 -13.31 -21.02 -14.69
N LYS A 148 -14.27 -21.86 -14.95
CA LYS A 148 -14.07 -23.10 -15.73
C LYS A 148 -13.75 -22.76 -17.18
N GLY A 149 -12.52 -23.05 -17.62
CA GLY A 149 -12.13 -23.10 -19.02
C GLY A 149 -11.09 -22.10 -19.52
N ARG A 150 -10.62 -21.13 -18.72
CA ARG A 150 -9.53 -20.23 -19.13
C ARG A 150 -8.17 -20.86 -18.83
N THR A 151 -7.39 -21.08 -19.87
CA THR A 151 -5.98 -21.48 -19.77
C THR A 151 -5.10 -20.24 -19.78
N TYR A 152 -4.25 -20.07 -18.76
CA TYR A 152 -3.31 -18.97 -18.69
C TYR A 152 -1.95 -19.37 -19.27
N PRO A 153 -1.25 -18.47 -19.98
CA PRO A 153 -0.07 -18.84 -20.78
C PRO A 153 1.13 -19.30 -19.95
N ASN A 154 1.35 -18.70 -18.76
CA ASN A 154 2.55 -18.98 -17.94
C ASN A 154 2.27 -18.86 -16.44
N PRO A 155 1.54 -19.81 -15.81
CA PRO A 155 1.16 -19.70 -14.40
C PRO A 155 2.35 -19.59 -13.44
N ALA A 156 3.45 -20.31 -13.72
CA ALA A 156 4.66 -20.25 -12.89
C ALA A 156 5.33 -18.87 -12.91
N ARG A 157 5.44 -18.24 -14.10
CA ARG A 157 5.94 -16.87 -14.25
C ARG A 157 5.02 -15.87 -13.55
N GLY A 158 3.71 -16.05 -13.65
CA GLY A 158 2.73 -15.21 -12.98
C GLY A 158 2.83 -15.30 -11.45
N ILE A 159 3.12 -16.48 -10.87
CA ILE A 159 3.38 -16.63 -9.44
C ILE A 159 4.61 -15.82 -9.03
N VAL A 160 5.72 -15.94 -9.77
CA VAL A 160 6.93 -15.16 -9.48
C VAL A 160 6.66 -13.66 -9.57
N PHE A 161 5.93 -13.21 -10.60
CA PHE A 161 5.56 -11.80 -10.71
C PHE A 161 4.62 -11.34 -9.60
N SER A 162 3.70 -12.18 -9.14
CA SER A 162 2.87 -11.86 -7.97
C SER A 162 3.69 -11.67 -6.70
N LEU A 163 4.69 -12.53 -6.46
CA LEU A 163 5.61 -12.40 -5.33
C LEU A 163 6.43 -11.12 -5.43
N LEU A 164 6.99 -10.80 -6.61
CA LEU A 164 7.75 -9.57 -6.83
C LEU A 164 6.86 -8.33 -6.69
N GLY A 165 5.61 -8.39 -7.15
CA GLY A 165 4.61 -7.34 -6.96
C GLY A 165 4.32 -7.13 -5.47
N GLY A 166 4.07 -8.21 -4.72
CA GLY A 166 3.86 -8.16 -3.28
C GLY A 166 5.05 -7.61 -2.51
N ALA A 167 6.28 -8.02 -2.89
CA ALA A 167 7.50 -7.48 -2.32
C ALA A 167 7.67 -5.98 -2.64
N GLY A 168 7.38 -5.56 -3.87
CA GLY A 168 7.41 -4.15 -4.27
C GLY A 168 6.42 -3.30 -3.47
N GLN A 169 5.21 -3.79 -3.24
CA GLN A 169 4.21 -3.13 -2.40
C GLN A 169 4.68 -3.03 -0.94
N ALA A 170 5.21 -4.11 -0.37
CA ALA A 170 5.72 -4.15 0.99
C ALA A 170 6.88 -3.16 1.20
N ILE A 171 7.89 -3.20 0.34
CA ILE A 171 9.03 -2.27 0.38
C ILE A 171 8.54 -0.83 0.19
N GLY A 172 7.64 -0.61 -0.77
CA GLY A 172 7.05 0.70 -1.03
C GLY A 172 6.33 1.28 0.19
N LEU A 173 5.60 0.46 0.95
CA LEU A 173 4.86 0.89 2.13
C LEU A 173 5.80 1.21 3.31
N VAL A 174 6.79 0.35 3.57
CA VAL A 174 7.80 0.58 4.62
C VAL A 174 8.64 1.82 4.33
N LEU A 175 9.09 2.02 3.09
CA LEU A 175 9.79 3.24 2.68
C LEU A 175 8.92 4.49 2.79
N ALA A 176 7.61 4.37 2.53
CA ALA A 176 6.69 5.49 2.71
C ALA A 176 6.61 5.90 4.19
N LYS A 177 6.46 4.94 5.10
CA LYS A 177 6.42 5.20 6.53
C LYS A 177 7.74 5.81 7.02
N LEU A 178 8.85 5.22 6.62
CA LEU A 178 10.19 5.76 6.94
C LEU A 178 10.37 7.21 6.44
N GLY A 179 9.90 7.51 5.22
CA GLY A 179 9.98 8.85 4.64
C GLY A 179 9.03 9.87 5.24
N MET A 180 7.94 9.42 5.87
CA MET A 180 7.01 10.28 6.63
C MET A 180 7.56 10.65 8.01
N GLY A 181 8.45 9.84 8.60
CA GLY A 181 8.97 10.04 9.95
C GLY A 181 7.97 9.69 11.04
N GLU A 182 8.34 9.97 12.29
CA GLU A 182 7.48 9.69 13.45
C GLU A 182 6.28 10.64 13.51
N PHE A 183 5.11 10.09 13.80
CA PHE A 183 3.88 10.88 13.92
C PHE A 183 3.96 11.93 15.01
N GLY A 184 3.77 13.19 14.62
CA GLY A 184 3.81 14.33 15.56
C GLY A 184 5.21 14.92 15.79
N ALA A 185 6.27 14.38 15.18
CA ALA A 185 7.59 15.00 15.16
C ALA A 185 7.58 16.30 14.34
N ALA A 186 8.49 17.21 14.66
CA ALA A 186 8.55 18.55 14.02
C ALA A 186 8.86 18.47 12.53
N ASP A 187 9.54 17.43 12.09
CA ASP A 187 9.95 17.17 10.70
C ASP A 187 9.10 16.08 10.03
N SER A 188 8.00 15.65 10.67
CA SER A 188 7.10 14.65 10.10
C SER A 188 6.40 15.16 8.84
N VAL A 189 6.26 14.26 7.86
CA VAL A 189 5.63 14.55 6.58
C VAL A 189 4.19 14.02 6.59
N GLY A 190 3.23 14.91 6.52
CA GLY A 190 1.82 14.54 6.50
C GLY A 190 1.45 13.69 5.27
N PRO A 191 0.40 12.85 5.37
CA PRO A 191 -0.02 11.91 4.32
C PRO A 191 -0.33 12.54 2.95
N TRP A 192 -0.85 13.78 2.90
CA TRP A 192 -1.08 14.50 1.64
C TRP A 192 0.22 14.80 0.90
N SER A 193 1.21 15.34 1.59
CA SER A 193 2.52 15.64 1.04
C SER A 193 3.26 14.38 0.62
N ALA A 194 3.21 13.34 1.44
CA ALA A 194 3.80 12.04 1.14
C ALA A 194 3.17 11.39 -0.10
N THR A 195 1.82 11.43 -0.22
CA THR A 195 1.13 10.92 -1.39
C THR A 195 1.52 11.68 -2.66
N LEU A 196 1.60 13.02 -2.59
CA LEU A 196 2.00 13.87 -3.71
C LEU A 196 3.38 13.50 -4.26
N VAL A 197 4.37 13.35 -3.37
CA VAL A 197 5.74 13.00 -3.76
C VAL A 197 5.80 11.58 -4.34
N ARG A 198 5.13 10.61 -3.73
CA ARG A 198 5.04 9.25 -4.26
C ARG A 198 4.41 9.20 -5.65
N MET A 199 3.35 10.00 -5.89
CA MET A 199 2.70 10.07 -7.21
C MET A 199 3.61 10.71 -8.25
N LEU A 200 4.41 11.73 -7.90
CA LEU A 200 5.36 12.33 -8.81
C LEU A 200 6.39 11.30 -9.30
N PHE A 201 7.09 10.65 -8.36
CA PHE A 201 8.14 9.68 -8.71
C PHE A 201 7.55 8.41 -9.35
N GLY A 202 6.38 7.96 -8.90
CA GLY A 202 5.63 6.89 -9.52
C GLY A 202 5.21 7.23 -10.95
N GLY A 203 4.75 8.47 -11.19
CA GLY A 203 4.39 8.96 -12.54
C GLY A 203 5.59 9.04 -13.48
N ILE A 204 6.72 9.55 -13.01
CA ILE A 204 7.97 9.55 -13.77
C ILE A 204 8.38 8.11 -14.12
N GLY A 205 8.40 7.20 -13.14
CA GLY A 205 8.73 5.80 -13.34
C GLY A 205 7.78 5.12 -14.34
N ALA A 206 6.47 5.32 -14.20
CA ALA A 206 5.47 4.76 -15.11
C ALA A 206 5.62 5.30 -16.54
N THR A 207 6.00 6.57 -16.69
CA THR A 207 6.27 7.17 -18.02
C THR A 207 7.52 6.56 -18.66
N VAL A 208 8.61 6.44 -17.90
CA VAL A 208 9.84 5.79 -18.37
C VAL A 208 9.53 4.35 -18.81
N LEU A 209 8.79 3.60 -18.00
CA LEU A 209 8.39 2.24 -18.34
C LEU A 209 7.54 2.18 -19.61
N PHE A 210 6.56 3.10 -19.76
CA PHE A 210 5.73 3.21 -20.94
C PHE A 210 6.57 3.49 -22.21
N VAL A 211 7.52 4.42 -22.13
CA VAL A 211 8.43 4.73 -23.25
C VAL A 211 9.30 3.52 -23.59
N MET A 212 9.82 2.80 -22.60
CA MET A 212 10.61 1.57 -22.84
C MET A 212 9.79 0.47 -23.51
N LEU A 213 8.51 0.33 -23.16
CA LEU A 213 7.59 -0.60 -23.81
C LEU A 213 7.32 -0.18 -25.27
N CYS A 214 7.04 1.11 -25.52
CA CYS A 214 6.85 1.63 -26.87
C CYS A 214 8.12 1.51 -27.76
N ALA A 215 9.30 1.56 -27.15
CA ALA A 215 10.59 1.35 -27.84
C ALA A 215 10.90 -0.13 -28.13
N GLY A 216 10.01 -1.06 -27.76
CA GLY A 216 10.18 -2.50 -28.01
C GLY A 216 11.18 -3.19 -27.07
N TRP A 217 11.61 -2.54 -25.99
CA TRP A 217 12.53 -3.14 -25.01
C TRP A 217 11.86 -4.25 -24.17
N PHE A 218 10.53 -4.18 -24.06
CA PHE A 218 9.73 -5.23 -23.45
C PHE A 218 8.52 -5.49 -24.36
N THR A 219 8.22 -6.73 -24.64
CA THR A 219 6.94 -7.11 -25.25
C THR A 219 5.88 -7.21 -24.17
N GLU A 220 4.86 -6.37 -24.24
CA GLU A 220 3.61 -6.62 -23.53
C GLU A 220 3.01 -7.86 -24.24
N SER A 221 2.86 -8.97 -23.51
CA SER A 221 2.13 -10.11 -24.04
C SER A 221 0.70 -9.62 -24.23
N ASP A 222 0.26 -9.53 -25.47
CA ASP A 222 -1.08 -9.12 -25.82
C ASP A 222 -2.05 -9.91 -24.94
N ALA A 223 -2.78 -9.20 -24.08
CA ALA A 223 -3.96 -9.78 -23.46
C ALA A 223 -4.81 -10.21 -24.64
N GLN A 224 -5.03 -11.53 -24.78
CA GLN A 224 -5.87 -12.04 -25.85
C GLN A 224 -7.18 -11.27 -25.80
N ASP A 225 -7.34 -10.37 -26.76
CA ASP A 225 -8.61 -9.77 -27.10
C ASP A 225 -9.55 -10.93 -27.41
N ASP A 226 -10.44 -11.20 -26.46
CA ASP A 226 -11.61 -12.02 -26.73
C ASP A 226 -12.61 -11.09 -27.45
N PRO A 227 -12.74 -11.16 -28.77
CA PRO A 227 -13.49 -10.14 -29.56
C PRO A 227 -15.00 -10.16 -29.20
N GLU A 228 -15.48 -11.22 -28.59
CA GLU A 228 -16.91 -11.41 -28.28
C GLU A 228 -17.40 -10.73 -26.99
N GLN A 229 -16.50 -10.24 -26.11
CA GLN A 229 -16.91 -9.59 -24.84
C GLN A 229 -16.68 -8.09 -24.78
N SER A 230 -16.14 -7.47 -25.81
CA SER A 230 -15.85 -6.02 -25.84
C SER A 230 -17.05 -5.23 -26.37
N ALA A 231 -18.04 -4.97 -25.52
CA ALA A 231 -18.90 -3.82 -25.76
C ALA A 231 -18.00 -2.58 -25.75
N SER A 232 -17.76 -2.01 -26.95
CA SER A 232 -16.91 -0.84 -27.13
C SER A 232 -17.43 0.32 -26.30
N LEU A 233 -16.70 0.65 -25.23
CA LEU A 233 -17.00 1.84 -24.44
C LEU A 233 -16.66 3.09 -25.26
N SER A 234 -17.51 4.10 -25.22
CA SER A 234 -17.16 5.38 -25.85
C SER A 234 -15.93 5.99 -25.16
N ARG A 235 -15.12 6.77 -25.87
CA ARG A 235 -13.92 7.45 -25.33
C ARG A 235 -14.22 8.23 -24.06
N SER A 236 -15.39 8.86 -23.97
CA SER A 236 -15.84 9.58 -22.78
C SER A 236 -16.02 8.64 -21.58
N LYS A 237 -16.60 7.45 -21.77
CA LYS A 237 -16.78 6.46 -20.68
C LYS A 237 -15.43 5.91 -20.21
N VAL A 238 -14.49 5.64 -21.12
CA VAL A 238 -13.13 5.21 -20.76
C VAL A 238 -12.45 6.28 -19.92
N PHE A 239 -12.50 7.54 -20.33
CA PHE A 239 -11.94 8.65 -19.55
C PHE A 239 -12.60 8.78 -18.17
N THR A 240 -13.93 8.66 -18.10
CA THR A 240 -14.66 8.67 -16.81
C THR A 240 -14.21 7.54 -15.90
N CYS A 241 -14.02 6.32 -16.41
CA CYS A 241 -13.49 5.19 -15.64
C CYS A 241 -12.08 5.48 -15.12
N ILE A 242 -11.20 6.05 -15.95
CA ILE A 242 -9.84 6.42 -15.53
C ILE A 242 -9.87 7.52 -14.45
N LEU A 243 -10.75 8.52 -14.60
CA LEU A 243 -10.90 9.60 -13.62
C LEU A 243 -11.41 9.08 -12.27
N ILE A 244 -12.45 8.25 -12.27
CA ILE A 244 -12.95 7.60 -11.04
C ILE A 244 -11.85 6.75 -10.42
N GLY A 245 -11.15 5.95 -11.23
CA GLY A 245 -10.03 5.13 -10.77
C GLY A 245 -8.86 5.96 -10.22
N ALA A 246 -8.59 7.15 -10.75
CA ALA A 246 -7.58 8.06 -10.23
C ALA A 246 -7.99 8.66 -8.87
N ILE A 247 -9.26 9.03 -8.70
CA ILE A 247 -9.78 9.59 -7.45
C ILE A 247 -9.79 8.52 -6.35
N PHE A 248 -10.43 7.37 -6.60
CA PHE A 248 -10.56 6.33 -5.58
C PHE A 248 -9.26 5.52 -5.36
N GLY A 249 -8.40 5.37 -6.36
CA GLY A 249 -7.12 4.66 -6.21
C GLY A 249 -6.03 5.56 -5.62
N PRO A 250 -5.25 6.24 -6.48
CA PRO A 250 -4.10 7.01 -6.04
C PRO A 250 -4.44 8.18 -5.09
N VAL A 251 -5.53 8.92 -5.33
CA VAL A 251 -5.84 10.11 -4.51
C VAL A 251 -6.36 9.69 -3.13
N LEU A 252 -7.45 8.93 -3.07
CA LEU A 252 -8.06 8.54 -1.79
C LEU A 252 -7.45 7.27 -1.21
N GLY A 253 -7.30 6.21 -2.02
CA GLY A 253 -6.85 4.91 -1.52
C GLY A 253 -5.41 4.94 -1.02
N VAL A 254 -4.48 5.56 -1.76
CA VAL A 254 -3.09 5.69 -1.31
C VAL A 254 -2.98 6.66 -0.15
N TRP A 255 -3.69 7.79 -0.19
CA TRP A 255 -3.70 8.75 0.92
C TRP A 255 -4.24 8.12 2.21
N LEU A 256 -5.38 7.44 2.18
CA LEU A 256 -5.93 6.72 3.34
C LEU A 256 -4.99 5.63 3.85
N GLY A 257 -4.32 4.92 2.94
CA GLY A 257 -3.28 3.96 3.30
C GLY A 257 -2.12 4.62 4.04
N LEU A 258 -1.67 5.82 3.62
CA LEU A 258 -0.62 6.57 4.33
C LEU A 258 -1.11 7.14 5.67
N VAL A 259 -2.37 7.61 5.76
CA VAL A 259 -3.00 7.98 7.05
C VAL A 259 -3.01 6.78 8.01
N SER A 260 -3.23 5.58 7.50
CA SER A 260 -3.19 4.37 8.32
C SER A 260 -1.79 4.08 8.86
N ILE A 261 -0.78 3.98 7.98
CA ILE A 261 0.60 3.64 8.41
C ILE A 261 1.27 4.73 9.24
N GLU A 262 0.78 5.96 9.17
CA GLU A 262 1.20 7.06 10.05
C GLU A 262 0.81 6.78 11.52
N ARG A 263 -0.26 6.03 11.76
CA ARG A 263 -0.92 5.90 13.07
C ARG A 263 -0.85 4.51 13.68
N ILE A 264 -0.69 3.49 12.85
CA ILE A 264 -0.59 2.08 13.29
C ILE A 264 0.59 1.41 12.60
N ASP A 265 0.96 0.22 13.09
CA ASP A 265 2.05 -0.56 12.52
C ASP A 265 1.80 -0.89 11.05
N ALA A 266 2.85 -0.80 10.23
CA ALA A 266 2.76 -0.97 8.78
C ALA A 266 2.25 -2.37 8.39
N GLY A 267 2.61 -3.41 9.15
CA GLY A 267 2.12 -4.78 8.95
C GLY A 267 0.62 -4.91 9.21
N VAL A 268 0.12 -4.27 10.28
CA VAL A 268 -1.31 -4.23 10.62
C VAL A 268 -2.08 -3.46 9.56
N ALA A 269 -1.61 -2.26 9.18
CA ALA A 269 -2.22 -1.44 8.15
C ALA A 269 -2.32 -2.20 6.81
N ALA A 270 -1.22 -2.84 6.37
CA ALA A 270 -1.19 -3.63 5.14
C ALA A 270 -2.18 -4.81 5.18
N THR A 271 -2.32 -5.46 6.34
CA THR A 271 -3.27 -6.56 6.52
C THR A 271 -4.72 -6.08 6.40
N LEU A 272 -5.06 -4.95 7.02
CA LEU A 272 -6.39 -4.36 6.92
C LEU A 272 -6.69 -3.87 5.49
N MET A 273 -5.72 -3.27 4.80
CA MET A 273 -5.85 -2.87 3.39
C MET A 273 -6.04 -4.08 2.45
N SER A 274 -5.57 -5.27 2.81
CA SER A 274 -5.77 -6.48 2.01
C SER A 274 -7.18 -7.07 2.08
N LEU A 275 -8.12 -6.47 2.79
CA LEU A 275 -9.55 -6.87 2.84
C LEU A 275 -10.32 -6.64 1.53
N SER A 276 -9.72 -6.00 0.53
CA SER A 276 -10.37 -5.72 -0.77
C SER A 276 -11.09 -6.94 -1.39
N PRO A 277 -10.54 -8.18 -1.39
CA PRO A 277 -11.26 -9.35 -1.90
C PRO A 277 -12.55 -9.68 -1.16
N ILE A 278 -12.67 -9.29 0.11
CA ILE A 278 -13.89 -9.47 0.90
C ILE A 278 -14.94 -8.43 0.52
N PHE A 279 -14.52 -7.17 0.36
CA PHE A 279 -15.43 -6.09 -0.05
C PHE A 279 -15.98 -6.25 -1.47
N ILE A 280 -15.27 -6.97 -2.35
CA ILE A 280 -15.78 -7.26 -3.70
C ILE A 280 -16.93 -8.28 -3.69
N LEU A 281 -17.07 -9.12 -2.64
CA LEU A 281 -18.14 -10.13 -2.57
C LEU A 281 -19.56 -9.55 -2.68
N PRO A 282 -19.96 -8.57 -1.84
CA PRO A 282 -21.30 -7.98 -1.96
C PRO A 282 -21.50 -7.27 -3.30
N VAL A 283 -20.44 -6.69 -3.85
CA VAL A 283 -20.50 -6.00 -5.15
C VAL A 283 -20.72 -6.99 -6.28
N ALA A 284 -19.97 -8.11 -6.32
CA ALA A 284 -20.17 -9.17 -7.30
C ALA A 284 -21.60 -9.78 -7.21
N ARG A 285 -22.14 -9.96 -6.00
CA ARG A 285 -23.51 -10.42 -5.82
C ARG A 285 -24.54 -9.47 -6.41
N ILE A 286 -24.36 -8.16 -6.21
CA ILE A 286 -25.33 -7.14 -6.65
C ILE A 286 -25.19 -6.87 -8.16
N VAL A 287 -23.95 -6.73 -8.67
CA VAL A 287 -23.68 -6.31 -10.04
C VAL A 287 -23.68 -7.50 -11.00
N GLU A 288 -23.03 -8.61 -10.63
CA GLU A 288 -22.84 -9.79 -11.49
C GLU A 288 -23.87 -10.89 -11.21
N ARG A 289 -24.72 -10.71 -10.19
CA ARG A 289 -25.73 -11.68 -9.73
C ARG A 289 -25.13 -13.08 -9.43
N GLU A 290 -23.86 -13.12 -9.06
CA GLU A 290 -23.17 -14.36 -8.69
C GLU A 290 -23.71 -14.93 -7.37
N HIS A 291 -23.78 -16.26 -7.30
CA HIS A 291 -24.07 -16.95 -6.05
C HIS A 291 -22.84 -16.99 -5.16
N ILE A 292 -22.92 -16.38 -3.96
CA ILE A 292 -21.85 -16.47 -2.97
C ILE A 292 -22.00 -17.83 -2.25
N SER A 293 -20.96 -18.66 -2.31
CA SER A 293 -20.96 -19.94 -1.60
C SER A 293 -20.91 -19.73 -0.08
N THR A 294 -21.49 -20.67 0.69
CA THR A 294 -21.40 -20.64 2.16
C THR A 294 -19.96 -20.72 2.66
N ARG A 295 -19.07 -21.35 1.89
CA ARG A 295 -17.64 -21.43 2.20
C ARG A 295 -16.93 -20.08 2.05
N ALA A 296 -17.30 -19.29 1.03
CA ALA A 296 -16.79 -17.93 0.88
C ALA A 296 -17.24 -17.03 2.04
N VAL A 297 -18.49 -17.20 2.52
CA VAL A 297 -18.99 -16.49 3.72
C VAL A 297 -18.18 -16.88 4.96
N PHE A 298 -17.87 -18.17 5.13
CA PHE A 298 -17.03 -18.62 6.25
C PHE A 298 -15.63 -18.00 6.21
N GLY A 299 -14.96 -17.97 5.05
CA GLY A 299 -13.68 -17.30 4.89
C GLY A 299 -13.74 -15.80 5.21
N ALA A 300 -14.82 -15.12 4.80
CA ALA A 300 -15.04 -13.71 5.12
C ALA A 300 -15.22 -13.48 6.64
N VAL A 301 -15.99 -14.35 7.33
CA VAL A 301 -16.17 -14.28 8.78
C VAL A 301 -14.83 -14.52 9.50
N LEU A 302 -14.03 -15.48 9.05
CA LEU A 302 -12.70 -15.75 9.61
C LEU A 302 -11.78 -14.53 9.47
N ALA A 303 -11.80 -13.87 8.31
CA ALA A 303 -11.01 -12.65 8.10
C ALA A 303 -11.49 -11.51 9.01
N VAL A 304 -12.80 -11.32 9.20
CA VAL A 304 -13.33 -10.29 10.12
C VAL A 304 -12.94 -10.58 11.57
N ILE A 305 -12.94 -11.84 12.00
CA ILE A 305 -12.42 -12.22 13.33
C ILE A 305 -10.93 -11.86 13.44
N GLY A 306 -10.14 -12.17 12.42
CA GLY A 306 -8.73 -11.79 12.38
C GLY A 306 -8.51 -10.27 12.48
N VAL A 307 -9.33 -9.47 11.80
CA VAL A 307 -9.33 -8.00 11.92
C VAL A 307 -9.64 -7.56 13.35
N ALA A 308 -10.64 -8.15 14.01
CA ALA A 308 -10.96 -7.82 15.38
C ALA A 308 -9.78 -8.12 16.33
N VAL A 309 -9.09 -9.24 16.13
CA VAL A 309 -7.88 -9.59 16.89
C VAL A 309 -6.75 -8.58 16.62
N LEU A 310 -6.55 -8.15 15.37
CA LEU A 310 -5.56 -7.12 15.03
C LEU A 310 -5.85 -5.78 15.70
N VAL A 311 -7.10 -5.32 15.67
CA VAL A 311 -7.52 -4.05 16.31
C VAL A 311 -7.34 -4.12 17.83
N LEU A 312 -7.59 -5.27 18.44
CA LEU A 312 -7.31 -5.47 19.88
C LEU A 312 -5.80 -5.43 20.18
N SER A 313 -4.95 -5.93 19.29
CA SER A 313 -3.49 -5.87 19.48
C SER A 313 -2.95 -4.44 19.46
N THR A 314 -3.49 -3.56 18.61
CA THR A 314 -3.10 -2.14 18.58
C THR A 314 -3.58 -1.38 19.81
N SER A 315 -4.76 -1.74 20.34
CA SER A 315 -5.30 -1.12 21.56
C SER A 315 -4.54 -1.51 22.84
N SER A 316 -3.92 -2.69 22.85
CA SER A 316 -3.15 -3.19 24.02
C SER A 316 -1.73 -2.61 24.10
N ALA A 317 -1.25 -1.97 23.02
CA ALA A 317 0.07 -1.34 22.95
C ALA A 317 0.05 0.16 23.34
N SER A 318 -0.98 0.64 24.05
CA SER A 318 -1.06 2.01 24.56
C SER A 318 -0.01 2.32 25.63
N PRO A 319 0.43 3.59 25.78
CA PRO A 319 1.67 4.01 26.47
C PRO A 319 1.78 3.74 27.98
N ASP A 320 0.75 3.19 28.64
CA ASP A 320 0.78 2.96 30.08
C ASP A 320 1.80 1.91 30.54
N ASP A 321 2.24 1.00 29.66
CA ASP A 321 3.25 -0.02 29.98
C ASP A 321 4.72 0.49 29.95
N GLN A 322 4.96 1.67 29.40
CA GLN A 322 6.32 2.24 29.35
C GLN A 322 6.72 2.94 30.65
N ASP A 323 5.76 3.40 31.46
CA ASP A 323 6.06 4.06 32.75
C ASP A 323 6.37 3.08 33.89
N GLU A 324 5.91 1.84 33.83
CA GLU A 324 6.29 0.84 34.87
C GLU A 324 7.71 0.29 34.67
N GLY A 325 8.20 0.21 33.41
CA GLY A 325 9.57 -0.24 33.13
C GLY A 325 10.65 0.75 33.59
N VAL A 326 10.37 2.04 33.56
CA VAL A 326 11.30 3.08 33.98
C VAL A 326 11.39 3.18 35.52
N ASN A 327 10.30 2.92 36.24
CA ASN A 327 10.28 2.98 37.69
C ASN A 327 10.90 1.75 38.40
N THR A 328 10.96 0.60 37.74
CA THR A 328 11.64 -0.59 38.28
C THR A 328 13.14 -0.62 38.00
N ALA A 329 13.60 0.03 36.91
CA ALA A 329 15.03 0.15 36.59
C ALA A 329 15.75 1.22 37.44
N GLY A 330 15.02 2.17 38.02
CA GLY A 330 15.58 3.24 38.87
C GLY A 330 15.95 2.81 40.29
N ARG A 331 15.65 1.58 40.72
CA ARG A 331 15.92 1.07 42.08
C ARG A 331 17.06 0.06 42.23
N SER A 332 17.73 -0.32 41.15
CA SER A 332 18.84 -1.27 41.23
C SER A 332 19.91 -1.01 40.19
N SER A 333 20.61 0.12 40.23
CA SER A 333 21.97 0.21 39.70
C SER A 333 22.60 1.59 39.99
N SER A 334 23.09 1.80 41.17
CA SER A 334 24.33 2.55 41.34
C SER A 334 25.45 1.68 40.75
N GLY A 335 25.97 2.06 39.58
CA GLY A 335 27.19 1.52 39.02
C GLY A 335 26.99 0.62 37.79
N TRP A 336 26.98 1.22 36.59
CA TRP A 336 27.71 0.73 35.41
C TRP A 336 27.70 1.83 34.34
N THR A 337 28.88 2.14 33.87
CA THR A 337 29.22 3.20 32.90
C THR A 337 28.74 2.83 31.50
N SER A 338 28.28 3.86 30.82
CA SER A 338 27.94 3.95 29.39
C SER A 338 28.93 3.29 28.44
N THR A 339 28.45 2.35 27.61
CA THR A 339 28.97 2.14 26.25
C THR A 339 27.97 1.26 25.48
N GLY A 340 27.36 1.79 24.42
CA GLY A 340 26.48 1.03 23.55
C GLY A 340 25.59 1.90 22.67
N ALA A 341 26.16 2.95 22.04
CA ALA A 341 25.43 3.70 21.02
C ALA A 341 25.58 3.02 19.65
N SER A 342 24.47 2.77 19.01
CA SER A 342 24.34 2.31 17.62
C SER A 342 25.15 3.21 16.65
N PRO A 343 25.86 2.65 15.65
CA PRO A 343 26.83 3.40 14.83
C PRO A 343 26.26 4.27 13.70
N PHE A 344 24.96 4.48 13.60
CA PHE A 344 24.38 5.13 12.40
C PHE A 344 23.87 6.56 12.55
N LEU A 345 23.89 7.18 13.74
CA LEU A 345 23.44 8.58 13.90
C LEU A 345 24.41 9.39 14.77
N LYS A 346 25.57 9.76 14.22
CA LYS A 346 26.38 10.88 14.66
C LYS A 346 26.68 11.82 13.51
N THR A 347 25.76 12.71 13.24
CA THR A 347 26.09 13.93 12.47
C THR A 347 26.27 15.08 13.46
N ARG A 348 27.45 15.58 13.47
CA ARG A 348 28.05 16.67 14.25
C ARG A 348 27.16 17.91 14.28
N ALA A 349 26.73 18.33 15.46
CA ALA A 349 26.37 19.72 15.74
C ALA A 349 27.67 20.55 15.79
N ILE A 350 27.84 21.45 14.85
CA ILE A 350 28.87 22.51 14.90
C ILE A 350 28.22 23.70 15.60
N ALA A 351 28.68 23.97 16.82
CA ALA A 351 28.35 25.21 17.54
C ALA A 351 29.00 26.40 16.86
N PRO A 352 28.36 27.59 16.80
CA PRO A 352 29.01 28.80 16.37
C PRO A 352 29.88 29.38 17.48
N ASP A 353 31.17 29.55 17.20
CA ASP A 353 32.12 30.29 18.01
C ASP A 353 31.70 31.75 18.14
N SER A 354 31.51 32.17 19.37
CA SER A 354 31.45 33.56 19.79
C SER A 354 32.88 34.02 20.11
N ALA A 355 33.43 34.87 19.31
CA ALA A 355 34.58 35.71 19.67
C ALA A 355 34.23 37.15 19.31
N MET A 356 33.82 37.94 20.25
CA MET A 356 34.53 38.97 21.01
C MET A 356 35.54 39.76 20.17
N SER A 357 35.17 41.01 19.91
CA SER A 357 35.46 42.29 20.55
C SER A 357 36.82 42.93 20.27
N SER A 358 36.68 44.22 20.20
CA SER A 358 37.62 45.29 20.54
C SER A 358 38.76 45.65 19.54
N SER A 359 38.56 46.63 18.88
CA SER A 359 39.14 47.99 18.99
C SER A 359 38.68 48.87 17.83
#